data_fd927aa61622b2e9218d52c80368aec7
#
_entry.id   fd927aa61622b2e9218d52c80368aec7
#
_cell.length_a   1.000
_cell.length_b   1.000
_cell.length_c   1.000
_cell.angle_alpha   90.00
_cell.angle_beta   90.00
_cell.angle_gamma   90.00
#
_symmetry.space_group_name_H-M   'P 1'
#
loop_
_entity.id
_entity.type
_entity.pdbx_description
1 polymer ?
#
loop_
_entity_poly.entity_id
_entity_poly.type
_entity_poly.pdbx_seq_one_letter_code
_entity_poly.pdbx_strand_id
1 'polypeptide(L)'
;MKGIISIFVLPQELEDLALTLEKLKRNSAFIDETIQYKIDITMCLSDELTDWENSKLPKEYIKERSIELCQKYLDWCEWEIIHETTEVLGCVSQRRYSLKNNSDADFFIWLDCDMMFKDTTLYYITSAYQMVKEAGLDDIIVTPEFVKQWDNTWDVIVNKQHWNKPFDYYLNTDIYSDGLPQLQEVNVTEINAFKFAGGWFTLISKSLLDKTGIPESFGHYGLEDTYVMACAYMLKQKGHSISQFVLENLIIGENHLYRTNNTIKKYITSKDRKKEFLKIAEANFEKELNIFNKQ
;
A
#
# COMPACT_ATOMS: atom_id res chain seq x y z
N MET A 1 -13.29 -7.86 14.26
CA MET A 1 -12.83 -6.62 13.61
C MET A 1 -12.97 -6.75 12.11
N LYS A 2 -13.10 -5.62 11.38
CA LYS A 2 -13.16 -5.60 9.92
C LYS A 2 -11.97 -4.80 9.34
N GLY A 3 -11.17 -5.47 8.53
CA GLY A 3 -10.02 -4.87 7.85
C GLY A 3 -10.25 -4.76 6.35
N ILE A 4 -9.88 -3.63 5.75
CA ILE A 4 -9.97 -3.39 4.31
C ILE A 4 -8.57 -3.32 3.73
N ILE A 5 -8.27 -4.13 2.72
CA ILE A 5 -7.03 -4.04 1.95
C ILE A 5 -7.33 -3.33 0.65
N SER A 6 -6.69 -2.18 0.43
CA SER A 6 -6.88 -1.33 -0.76
C SER A 6 -5.71 -1.49 -1.71
N ILE A 7 -5.99 -1.96 -2.94
CA ILE A 7 -4.97 -2.22 -3.97
C ILE A 7 -5.32 -1.44 -5.23
N PHE A 8 -4.38 -0.64 -5.72
CA PHE A 8 -4.45 -0.01 -7.03
C PHE A 8 -3.54 -0.74 -8.01
N VAL A 9 -4.02 -0.98 -9.22
CA VAL A 9 -3.33 -1.80 -10.22
C VAL A 9 -3.35 -1.13 -11.59
N LEU A 10 -2.22 -1.10 -12.25
CA LEU A 10 -2.12 -0.78 -13.67
C LEU A 10 -2.14 -2.07 -14.50
N PRO A 11 -2.53 -2.00 -15.78
CA PRO A 11 -2.56 -3.17 -16.65
C PRO A 11 -1.22 -3.89 -16.78
N GLN A 12 -0.12 -3.14 -16.72
CA GLN A 12 1.24 -3.67 -16.77
C GLN A 12 1.63 -4.45 -15.51
N GLU A 13 0.86 -4.27 -14.43
CA GLU A 13 1.07 -4.87 -13.10
C GLU A 13 0.16 -6.10 -12.87
N LEU A 14 -0.46 -6.63 -13.93
CA LEU A 14 -1.36 -7.80 -13.81
C LEU A 14 -0.67 -9.04 -13.23
N GLU A 15 0.61 -9.23 -13.58
CA GLU A 15 1.40 -10.34 -13.04
C GLU A 15 1.80 -10.10 -11.58
N ASP A 16 2.12 -8.86 -11.23
CA ASP A 16 2.37 -8.46 -9.84
C ASP A 16 1.11 -8.65 -8.99
N LEU A 17 -0.06 -8.29 -9.53
CA LEU A 17 -1.35 -8.57 -8.88
C LEU A 17 -1.51 -10.07 -8.60
N ALA A 18 -1.21 -10.93 -9.57
CA ALA A 18 -1.32 -12.38 -9.39
C ALA A 18 -0.47 -12.87 -8.21
N LEU A 19 0.75 -12.39 -8.10
CA LEU A 19 1.67 -12.74 -7.01
C LEU A 19 1.20 -12.19 -5.66
N THR A 20 0.75 -10.94 -5.63
CA THR A 20 0.23 -10.31 -4.42
C THR A 20 -1.00 -11.05 -3.90
N LEU A 21 -1.96 -11.40 -4.78
CA LEU A 21 -3.14 -12.16 -4.39
C LEU A 21 -2.80 -13.58 -3.92
N GLU A 22 -1.83 -14.24 -4.55
CA GLU A 22 -1.31 -15.53 -4.08
C GLU A 22 -0.69 -15.40 -2.68
N LYS A 23 0.09 -14.37 -2.43
CA LYS A 23 0.68 -14.11 -1.12
C LYS A 23 -0.38 -13.80 -0.06
N LEU A 24 -1.39 -13.01 -0.39
CA LEU A 24 -2.53 -12.76 0.51
C LEU A 24 -3.27 -14.05 0.84
N LYS A 25 -3.48 -14.94 -0.14
CA LYS A 25 -4.04 -16.28 0.09
C LYS A 25 -3.19 -17.11 1.06
N ARG A 26 -1.87 -17.10 0.93
CA ARG A 26 -0.99 -17.80 1.88
C ARG A 26 -1.05 -17.18 3.27
N ASN A 27 -1.11 -15.85 3.36
CA ASN A 27 -1.29 -15.14 4.63
C ASN A 27 -2.59 -15.53 5.32
N SER A 28 -3.66 -15.85 4.57
CA SER A 28 -4.95 -16.21 5.17
C SER A 28 -4.91 -17.42 6.10
N ALA A 29 -3.90 -18.28 5.96
CA ALA A 29 -3.71 -19.43 6.85
C ALA A 29 -3.21 -19.05 8.27
N PHE A 30 -2.76 -17.82 8.47
CA PHE A 30 -2.17 -17.35 9.73
C PHE A 30 -2.96 -16.24 10.41
N ILE A 31 -3.99 -15.70 9.76
CA ILE A 31 -4.79 -14.59 10.32
C ILE A 31 -5.73 -15.10 11.42
N ASP A 32 -6.03 -14.21 12.35
CA ASP A 32 -6.98 -14.47 13.42
C ASP A 32 -8.41 -14.53 12.84
N GLU A 33 -9.16 -15.59 13.14
CA GLU A 33 -10.55 -15.80 12.69
C GLU A 33 -11.51 -14.69 13.14
N THR A 34 -11.14 -13.89 14.13
CA THR A 34 -11.93 -12.74 14.61
C THR A 34 -11.84 -11.54 13.69
N ILE A 35 -10.94 -11.57 12.69
CA ILE A 35 -10.77 -10.49 11.71
C ILE A 35 -11.42 -10.89 10.38
N GLN A 36 -12.41 -10.12 9.98
CA GLN A 36 -13.00 -10.20 8.64
C GLN A 36 -12.28 -9.26 7.70
N TYR A 37 -11.87 -9.77 6.55
CA TYR A 37 -11.22 -8.96 5.52
C TYR A 37 -12.13 -8.73 4.32
N LYS A 38 -12.01 -7.53 3.75
CA LYS A 38 -12.45 -7.22 2.38
C LYS A 38 -11.28 -6.66 1.60
N ILE A 39 -11.14 -7.06 0.34
CA ILE A 39 -10.12 -6.54 -0.57
C ILE A 39 -10.77 -5.71 -1.65
N ASP A 40 -10.47 -4.41 -1.66
CA ASP A 40 -10.92 -3.46 -2.67
C ASP A 40 -9.81 -3.24 -3.70
N ILE A 41 -10.06 -3.63 -4.94
CA ILE A 41 -9.10 -3.50 -6.05
C ILE A 41 -9.65 -2.50 -7.06
N THR A 42 -8.82 -1.55 -7.49
CA THR A 42 -9.10 -0.72 -8.67
C THR A 42 -8.06 -0.98 -9.73
N MET A 43 -8.49 -1.44 -10.89
CA MET A 43 -7.66 -1.56 -12.08
C MET A 43 -8.00 -0.44 -13.05
N CYS A 44 -7.07 0.48 -13.25
CA CYS A 44 -7.23 1.58 -14.18
C CYS A 44 -6.82 1.15 -15.59
N LEU A 45 -7.81 1.08 -16.49
CA LEU A 45 -7.64 0.76 -17.90
C LEU A 45 -7.77 2.00 -18.81
N SER A 46 -7.69 3.20 -18.24
CA SER A 46 -7.71 4.47 -18.99
C SER A 46 -6.47 4.60 -19.87
N ASP A 47 -6.67 4.97 -21.13
CA ASP A 47 -5.59 5.19 -22.08
C ASP A 47 -4.67 6.34 -21.67
N GLU A 48 -5.21 7.36 -21.00
CA GLU A 48 -4.43 8.50 -20.48
C GLU A 48 -3.35 8.08 -19.48
N LEU A 49 -3.65 7.06 -18.64
CA LEU A 49 -2.72 6.61 -17.63
C LEU A 49 -1.83 5.46 -18.11
N THR A 50 -2.32 4.62 -18.99
CA THR A 50 -1.72 3.32 -19.29
C THR A 50 -0.98 3.21 -20.60
N ASP A 51 -1.18 4.10 -21.54
CA ASP A 51 -0.55 4.02 -22.88
C ASP A 51 -0.72 2.65 -23.55
N TRP A 52 -1.95 2.36 -23.95
CA TRP A 52 -2.32 1.09 -24.55
C TRP A 52 -1.79 0.83 -25.96
N GLU A 53 -1.37 1.84 -26.68
CA GLU A 53 -0.90 1.69 -28.06
C GLU A 53 0.21 0.65 -28.21
N ASN A 54 1.04 0.48 -27.19
CA ASN A 54 2.11 -0.50 -27.14
C ASN A 54 1.76 -1.76 -26.35
N SER A 55 0.53 -1.87 -25.83
CA SER A 55 0.10 -3.08 -25.12
C SER A 55 -0.28 -4.18 -26.09
N LYS A 56 0.19 -5.40 -25.85
CA LYS A 56 -0.24 -6.57 -26.60
C LYS A 56 -1.49 -7.22 -26.01
N LEU A 57 -1.91 -6.78 -24.83
CA LEU A 57 -3.05 -7.36 -24.10
C LEU A 57 -4.29 -6.51 -24.29
N PRO A 58 -5.38 -7.06 -24.85
CA PRO A 58 -6.66 -6.37 -24.91
C PRO A 58 -7.20 -6.04 -23.52
N LYS A 59 -7.88 -4.90 -23.37
CA LYS A 59 -8.53 -4.51 -22.11
C LYS A 59 -9.47 -5.58 -21.57
N GLU A 60 -10.26 -6.21 -22.45
CA GLU A 60 -11.17 -7.28 -22.04
C GLU A 60 -10.44 -8.49 -21.48
N TYR A 61 -9.31 -8.88 -22.05
CA TYR A 61 -8.47 -9.93 -21.48
C TYR A 61 -7.99 -9.59 -20.07
N ILE A 62 -7.59 -8.34 -19.83
CA ILE A 62 -7.12 -7.91 -18.51
C ILE A 62 -8.26 -7.93 -17.49
N LYS A 63 -9.47 -7.50 -17.90
CA LYS A 63 -10.66 -7.59 -17.04
C LYS A 63 -10.98 -9.03 -16.65
N GLU A 64 -11.10 -9.91 -17.64
CA GLU A 64 -11.39 -11.32 -17.41
C GLU A 64 -10.32 -11.96 -16.52
N ARG A 65 -9.05 -11.72 -16.84
CA ARG A 65 -7.94 -12.30 -16.10
C ARG A 65 -7.87 -11.81 -14.66
N SER A 66 -8.11 -10.53 -14.40
CA SER A 66 -8.10 -10.00 -13.04
C SER A 66 -9.25 -10.58 -12.19
N ILE A 67 -10.43 -10.79 -12.77
CA ILE A 67 -11.55 -11.47 -12.11
C ILE A 67 -11.18 -12.92 -11.79
N GLU A 68 -10.60 -13.66 -12.75
CA GLU A 68 -10.15 -15.03 -12.52
C GLU A 68 -9.14 -15.13 -11.39
N LEU A 69 -8.20 -14.18 -11.31
CA LEU A 69 -7.22 -14.12 -10.22
C LEU A 69 -7.88 -13.90 -8.86
N CYS A 70 -8.84 -12.96 -8.79
CA CYS A 70 -9.61 -12.75 -7.56
C CYS A 70 -10.38 -14.01 -7.15
N GLN A 71 -11.10 -14.64 -8.07
CA GLN A 71 -11.84 -15.89 -7.82
C GLN A 71 -10.91 -17.03 -7.35
N LYS A 72 -9.71 -17.10 -7.88
CA LYS A 72 -8.73 -18.14 -7.55
C LYS A 72 -8.10 -17.94 -6.17
N TYR A 73 -7.80 -16.71 -5.79
CA TYR A 73 -6.96 -16.44 -4.63
C TYR A 73 -7.69 -15.79 -3.45
N LEU A 74 -8.91 -15.27 -3.64
CA LEU A 74 -9.65 -14.52 -2.62
C LEU A 74 -10.91 -15.24 -2.11
N ASP A 75 -10.92 -16.57 -2.15
CA ASP A 75 -12.00 -17.41 -1.62
C ASP A 75 -12.16 -17.37 -0.09
N TRP A 76 -11.21 -16.74 0.60
CA TRP A 76 -11.14 -16.63 2.06
C TRP A 76 -11.68 -15.29 2.62
N CYS A 77 -12.00 -14.32 1.74
CA CYS A 77 -12.48 -12.99 2.15
C CYS A 77 -13.50 -12.43 1.14
N GLU A 78 -14.14 -11.34 1.52
CA GLU A 78 -14.89 -10.53 0.56
C GLU A 78 -13.95 -9.77 -0.36
N TRP A 79 -14.34 -9.56 -1.60
CA TRP A 79 -13.57 -8.74 -2.52
C TRP A 79 -14.44 -8.01 -3.52
N GLU A 80 -13.92 -6.88 -3.98
CA GLU A 80 -14.51 -6.06 -5.05
C GLU A 80 -13.41 -5.63 -6.00
N ILE A 81 -13.67 -5.72 -7.32
CA ILE A 81 -12.76 -5.19 -8.32
C ILE A 81 -13.51 -4.21 -9.23
N ILE A 82 -12.95 -3.00 -9.37
CA ILE A 82 -13.45 -1.96 -10.25
C ILE A 82 -12.49 -1.86 -11.45
N HIS A 83 -13.08 -1.97 -12.64
CA HIS A 83 -12.38 -1.74 -13.91
C HIS A 83 -12.76 -0.38 -14.45
N GLU A 84 -11.93 0.63 -14.23
CA GLU A 84 -12.17 1.97 -14.75
C GLU A 84 -11.55 2.12 -16.14
N THR A 85 -12.37 2.42 -17.12
CA THR A 85 -11.94 2.52 -18.53
C THR A 85 -12.10 3.90 -19.13
N THR A 86 -12.85 4.79 -18.48
CA THR A 86 -13.25 6.09 -19.02
C THR A 86 -12.53 7.25 -18.32
N GLU A 87 -12.25 7.09 -17.05
CA GLU A 87 -11.62 8.11 -16.22
C GLU A 87 -10.22 7.68 -15.78
N VAL A 88 -9.39 8.66 -15.51
CA VAL A 88 -8.08 8.42 -14.91
C VAL A 88 -8.27 8.23 -13.41
N LEU A 89 -8.15 6.98 -12.95
CA LEU A 89 -8.08 6.67 -11.54
C LEU A 89 -6.66 6.25 -11.15
N GLY A 90 -6.26 6.56 -9.94
CA GLY A 90 -4.99 6.20 -9.36
C GLY A 90 -5.12 5.76 -7.91
N CYS A 91 -4.01 5.57 -7.22
CA CYS A 91 -3.98 5.10 -5.83
C CYS A 91 -4.76 6.01 -4.87
N VAL A 92 -4.72 7.33 -5.06
CA VAL A 92 -5.48 8.30 -4.26
C VAL A 92 -6.99 8.11 -4.40
N SER A 93 -7.47 7.92 -5.65
CA SER A 93 -8.89 7.66 -5.92
C SER A 93 -9.33 6.35 -5.30
N GLN A 94 -8.51 5.31 -5.43
CA GLN A 94 -8.78 4.01 -4.83
C GLN A 94 -8.91 4.10 -3.30
N ARG A 95 -7.98 4.76 -2.63
CA ARG A 95 -7.99 4.89 -1.17
C ARG A 95 -9.17 5.72 -0.67
N ARG A 96 -9.54 6.81 -1.38
CA ARG A 96 -10.76 7.57 -1.10
C ARG A 96 -12.02 6.75 -1.29
N TYR A 97 -12.12 6.01 -2.39
CA TYR A 97 -13.24 5.11 -2.67
C TYR A 97 -13.40 4.09 -1.55
N SER A 98 -12.31 3.41 -1.21
CA SER A 98 -12.30 2.38 -0.17
C SER A 98 -12.73 2.95 1.20
N LEU A 99 -12.18 4.10 1.60
CA LEU A 99 -12.55 4.78 2.83
C LEU A 99 -14.05 5.16 2.87
N LYS A 100 -14.58 5.69 1.78
CA LYS A 100 -15.98 6.12 1.67
C LYS A 100 -16.98 4.95 1.73
N ASN A 101 -16.62 3.83 1.11
CA ASN A 101 -17.55 2.69 0.94
C ASN A 101 -17.47 1.64 2.05
N ASN A 102 -16.53 1.78 2.99
CA ASN A 102 -16.37 0.85 4.10
C ASN A 102 -16.43 1.59 5.45
N SER A 103 -17.59 2.19 5.73
CA SER A 103 -17.81 2.98 6.96
C SER A 103 -17.74 2.15 8.24
N ASP A 104 -17.95 0.84 8.15
CA ASP A 104 -17.92 -0.14 9.23
C ASP A 104 -16.54 -0.81 9.45
N ALA A 105 -15.52 -0.38 8.70
CA ALA A 105 -14.16 -0.88 8.89
C ALA A 105 -13.55 -0.41 10.22
N ASP A 106 -12.69 -1.23 10.81
CA ASP A 106 -11.86 -0.84 11.94
C ASP A 106 -10.52 -0.25 11.49
N PHE A 107 -9.97 -0.78 10.40
CA PHE A 107 -8.70 -0.34 9.82
C PHE A 107 -8.62 -0.57 8.31
N PHE A 108 -7.69 0.13 7.70
CA PHE A 108 -7.32 -0.03 6.29
C PHE A 108 -5.87 -0.44 6.16
N ILE A 109 -5.59 -1.33 5.23
CA ILE A 109 -4.23 -1.65 4.78
C ILE A 109 -4.09 -1.11 3.36
N TRP A 110 -3.23 -0.12 3.18
CA TRP A 110 -2.82 0.33 1.87
C TRP A 110 -1.72 -0.59 1.37
N LEU A 111 -1.91 -1.18 0.22
CA LEU A 111 -1.00 -2.16 -0.35
C LEU A 111 -0.77 -1.85 -1.83
N ASP A 112 0.48 -1.61 -2.20
CA ASP A 112 0.86 -1.53 -3.61
C ASP A 112 0.94 -2.96 -4.18
N CYS A 113 0.49 -3.13 -5.42
CA CYS A 113 0.33 -4.48 -6.00
C CYS A 113 1.66 -5.18 -6.34
N ASP A 114 2.75 -4.44 -6.36
CA ASP A 114 4.09 -4.95 -6.66
C ASP A 114 4.93 -5.23 -5.40
N MET A 115 4.28 -5.38 -4.26
CA MET A 115 4.95 -5.64 -2.99
C MET A 115 5.18 -7.12 -2.74
N MET A 116 6.35 -7.40 -2.17
CA MET A 116 6.72 -8.72 -1.68
C MET A 116 6.75 -8.72 -0.17
N PHE A 117 6.14 -9.73 0.41
CA PHE A 117 6.02 -9.88 1.85
C PHE A 117 5.92 -11.35 2.25
N LYS A 118 6.20 -11.64 3.51
CA LYS A 118 6.14 -12.99 4.09
C LYS A 118 4.70 -13.48 4.24
N ASP A 119 4.51 -14.78 4.26
CA ASP A 119 3.21 -15.44 4.45
C ASP A 119 2.56 -15.14 5.82
N THR A 120 3.33 -14.60 6.76
CA THR A 120 2.88 -14.20 8.10
C THR A 120 2.74 -12.68 8.29
N THR A 121 2.91 -11.89 7.23
CA THR A 121 2.94 -10.42 7.35
C THR A 121 1.61 -9.85 7.84
N LEU A 122 0.47 -10.33 7.33
CA LEU A 122 -0.86 -9.90 7.81
C LEU A 122 -1.06 -10.24 9.29
N TYR A 123 -0.64 -11.43 9.72
CA TYR A 123 -0.72 -11.82 11.13
C TYR A 123 0.03 -10.84 12.03
N TYR A 124 1.28 -10.55 11.73
CA TYR A 124 2.07 -9.65 12.58
C TYR A 124 1.53 -8.22 12.59
N ILE A 125 1.15 -7.68 11.43
CA ILE A 125 0.68 -6.29 11.34
C ILE A 125 -0.67 -6.12 12.07
N THR A 126 -1.57 -7.08 11.96
CA THR A 126 -2.86 -7.01 12.64
C THR A 126 -2.79 -7.38 14.12
N SER A 127 -1.92 -8.32 14.51
CA SER A 127 -1.67 -8.61 15.94
C SER A 127 -1.08 -7.41 16.65
N ALA A 128 -0.15 -6.68 16.01
CA ALA A 128 0.38 -5.44 16.57
C ALA A 128 -0.72 -4.37 16.71
N TYR A 129 -1.59 -4.23 15.71
CA TYR A 129 -2.73 -3.32 15.77
C TYR A 129 -3.68 -3.68 16.92
N GLN A 130 -4.04 -4.96 17.07
CA GLN A 130 -4.89 -5.44 18.17
C GLN A 130 -4.28 -5.14 19.53
N MET A 131 -3.01 -5.51 19.72
CA MET A 131 -2.28 -5.28 20.98
C MET A 131 -2.29 -3.79 21.36
N VAL A 132 -2.05 -2.91 20.41
CA VAL A 132 -2.00 -1.46 20.64
C VAL A 132 -3.40 -0.91 20.92
N LYS A 133 -4.43 -1.41 20.24
CA LYS A 133 -5.82 -1.05 20.49
C LYS A 133 -6.30 -1.51 21.87
N GLU A 134 -5.94 -2.71 22.30
CA GLU A 134 -6.22 -3.23 23.65
C GLU A 134 -5.52 -2.40 24.75
N ALA A 135 -4.38 -1.78 24.43
CA ALA A 135 -3.71 -0.82 25.30
C ALA A 135 -4.42 0.55 25.38
N GLY A 136 -5.55 0.73 24.69
CA GLY A 136 -6.38 1.93 24.74
C GLY A 136 -6.03 3.02 23.72
N LEU A 137 -5.28 2.67 22.66
CA LEU A 137 -4.98 3.57 21.57
C LEU A 137 -5.96 3.32 20.41
N ASP A 138 -6.49 4.39 19.80
CA ASP A 138 -7.44 4.31 18.70
C ASP A 138 -6.85 4.81 17.37
N ASP A 139 -6.03 5.85 17.41
CA ASP A 139 -5.41 6.45 16.23
C ASP A 139 -4.04 5.82 16.00
N ILE A 140 -4.02 4.77 15.18
CA ILE A 140 -2.89 3.85 15.08
C ILE A 140 -2.42 3.75 13.64
N ILE A 141 -1.11 3.74 13.44
CA ILE A 141 -0.44 3.40 12.18
C ILE A 141 0.54 2.27 12.49
N VAL A 142 0.51 1.20 11.68
CA VAL A 142 1.45 0.07 11.78
C VAL A 142 2.06 -0.20 10.42
N THR A 143 3.37 -0.27 10.34
CA THR A 143 4.10 -0.60 9.12
C THR A 143 5.11 -1.72 9.33
N PRO A 144 5.31 -2.62 8.36
CA PRO A 144 6.52 -3.44 8.31
C PRO A 144 7.77 -2.59 8.07
N GLU A 145 8.95 -3.19 8.17
CA GLU A 145 10.16 -2.61 7.63
C GLU A 145 10.15 -2.71 6.11
N PHE A 146 10.40 -1.60 5.45
CA PHE A 146 10.45 -1.53 4.00
C PHE A 146 11.88 -1.51 3.49
N VAL A 147 12.16 -2.34 2.49
CA VAL A 147 13.42 -2.34 1.77
C VAL A 147 13.17 -2.03 0.31
N LYS A 148 13.65 -0.89 -0.11
CA LYS A 148 13.61 -0.49 -1.51
C LYS A 148 14.74 -1.17 -2.28
N GLN A 149 14.40 -1.72 -3.43
CA GLN A 149 15.36 -2.50 -4.21
C GLN A 149 15.81 -1.85 -5.54
N TRP A 150 15.27 -0.72 -5.97
CA TRP A 150 15.41 -0.34 -7.38
C TRP A 150 16.04 1.01 -7.70
N ASP A 151 16.21 1.92 -6.79
CA ASP A 151 17.11 3.06 -6.96
C ASP A 151 17.49 3.68 -5.61
N ASN A 152 18.48 4.54 -5.64
CA ASN A 152 19.04 5.19 -4.45
C ASN A 152 18.34 6.52 -4.13
N THR A 153 17.22 6.84 -4.77
CA THR A 153 16.62 8.17 -4.70
C THR A 153 15.58 8.34 -3.59
N TRP A 154 15.14 7.24 -2.99
CA TRP A 154 14.26 7.32 -1.85
C TRP A 154 15.08 7.15 -0.58
N ASP A 155 15.02 8.16 0.28
CA ASP A 155 15.43 7.99 1.65
C ASP A 155 14.56 6.94 2.27
N VAL A 156 15.11 5.78 2.38
CA VAL A 156 14.42 4.67 2.94
C VAL A 156 14.28 4.87 4.40
N ILE A 157 13.21 4.66 4.74
CA ILE A 157 12.54 4.73 5.96
C ILE A 157 12.63 3.37 6.64
N VAL A 158 13.81 2.82 6.75
CA VAL A 158 14.01 1.50 7.28
C VAL A 158 14.89 1.57 8.50
N ASN A 159 14.74 0.60 9.37
CA ASN A 159 15.67 0.38 10.44
C ASN A 159 17.11 0.34 9.90
N LYS A 160 18.00 1.13 10.51
CA LYS A 160 19.42 1.24 10.14
C LYS A 160 20.15 -0.11 10.07
N GLN A 161 19.66 -1.13 10.75
CA GLN A 161 20.24 -2.46 10.71
C GLN A 161 20.20 -3.11 9.32
N HIS A 162 19.17 -2.83 8.52
CA HIS A 162 19.03 -3.38 7.17
C HIS A 162 19.81 -2.57 6.14
N TRP A 163 20.06 -1.29 6.38
CA TRP A 163 20.86 -0.43 5.52
C TRP A 163 22.34 -0.76 5.46
N ASN A 164 22.88 -1.31 6.51
CA ASN A 164 24.28 -1.70 6.56
C ASN A 164 24.56 -2.98 5.78
N LYS A 165 23.52 -3.64 5.24
CA LYS A 165 23.71 -4.77 4.33
C LYS A 165 23.90 -4.24 2.91
N PRO A 166 24.82 -4.82 2.12
CA PRO A 166 24.99 -4.44 0.73
C PRO A 166 23.63 -4.54 0.00
N PHE A 167 23.34 -3.56 -0.83
CA PHE A 167 22.11 -3.56 -1.67
C PHE A 167 21.96 -4.86 -2.46
N ASP A 168 23.08 -5.42 -2.93
CA ASP A 168 23.15 -6.71 -3.62
C ASP A 168 22.62 -7.89 -2.79
N TYR A 169 22.60 -7.79 -1.49
CA TYR A 169 22.05 -8.83 -0.62
C TYR A 169 20.54 -9.05 -0.89
N TYR A 170 19.82 -7.97 -1.16
CA TYR A 170 18.39 -8.03 -1.45
C TYR A 170 18.10 -8.36 -2.91
N LEU A 171 18.98 -7.96 -3.84
CA LEU A 171 18.84 -8.25 -5.26
C LEU A 171 19.03 -9.72 -5.61
N ASN A 172 19.85 -10.42 -4.84
CA ASN A 172 20.18 -11.84 -5.06
C ASN A 172 19.31 -12.80 -4.26
N THR A 173 18.36 -12.29 -3.47
CA THR A 173 17.39 -13.14 -2.81
C THR A 173 16.29 -13.50 -3.79
N ASP A 174 16.04 -14.79 -3.96
CA ASP A 174 14.90 -15.29 -4.74
C ASP A 174 13.61 -14.96 -4.00
N ILE A 175 12.99 -13.91 -4.44
CA ILE A 175 11.81 -13.31 -3.83
C ILE A 175 10.55 -14.15 -3.96
N TYR A 176 10.56 -15.09 -4.88
CA TYR A 176 9.46 -16.04 -5.07
C TYR A 176 9.58 -17.27 -4.19
N SER A 177 10.79 -17.60 -3.75
CA SER A 177 11.09 -18.75 -2.92
C SER A 177 11.50 -18.39 -1.49
N ASP A 178 10.75 -17.58 -0.78
CA ASP A 178 11.07 -17.16 0.59
C ASP A 178 12.37 -16.35 0.75
N GLY A 179 12.85 -15.71 -0.31
CA GLY A 179 14.11 -14.96 -0.34
C GLY A 179 14.16 -13.67 0.49
N LEU A 180 13.09 -13.26 1.13
CA LEU A 180 13.16 -12.28 2.19
C LEU A 180 13.92 -12.88 3.38
N PRO A 181 14.81 -12.14 4.05
CA PRO A 181 15.58 -12.64 5.18
C PRO A 181 14.70 -13.43 6.15
N GLN A 182 15.22 -14.53 6.68
CA GLN A 182 14.48 -15.28 7.68
C GLN A 182 14.07 -14.35 8.80
N LEU A 183 12.79 -14.43 9.19
CA LEU A 183 12.27 -13.66 10.30
C LEU A 183 13.10 -14.00 11.54
N GLN A 184 13.83 -13.01 12.01
CA GLN A 184 14.24 -12.96 13.40
C GLN A 184 13.00 -12.58 14.23
N GLU A 185 13.15 -12.43 15.50
CA GLU A 185 12.10 -11.93 16.38
C GLU A 185 11.54 -10.59 15.84
N VAL A 186 10.23 -10.53 15.60
CA VAL A 186 9.55 -9.31 15.16
C VAL A 186 9.31 -8.44 16.39
N ASN A 187 9.90 -7.25 16.39
CA ASN A 187 9.73 -6.29 17.46
C ASN A 187 8.77 -5.18 17.05
N VAL A 188 7.86 -4.80 17.94
CA VAL A 188 6.94 -3.68 17.76
C VAL A 188 7.54 -2.45 18.40
N THR A 189 7.98 -1.49 17.59
CA THR A 189 8.64 -0.27 18.07
C THR A 189 7.81 0.96 17.74
N GLU A 190 7.45 1.74 18.78
CA GLU A 190 6.79 3.04 18.56
C GLU A 190 7.77 4.06 17.97
N ILE A 191 7.32 4.79 16.96
CA ILE A 191 8.14 5.75 16.22
C ILE A 191 7.41 7.07 16.02
N ASN A 192 8.15 8.06 15.50
CA ASN A 192 7.55 9.33 15.11
C ASN A 192 6.67 9.12 13.86
N ALA A 193 5.39 9.50 13.96
CA ALA A 193 4.37 9.33 12.94
C ALA A 193 4.70 9.94 11.57
N PHE A 194 5.59 10.95 11.52
CA PHE A 194 5.92 11.64 10.27
C PHE A 194 6.88 10.86 9.36
N LYS A 195 7.65 9.89 9.88
CA LYS A 195 8.83 9.37 9.17
C LYS A 195 8.65 8.03 8.46
N PHE A 196 7.58 7.27 8.71
CA PHE A 196 7.65 5.83 8.47
C PHE A 196 6.40 5.19 7.85
N ALA A 197 5.61 5.89 7.10
CA ALA A 197 4.50 5.25 6.42
C ALA A 197 4.37 5.74 5.00
N GLY A 198 4.59 4.84 4.09
CA GLY A 198 4.22 5.00 2.68
C GLY A 198 3.01 4.14 2.35
N GLY A 199 2.47 4.33 1.17
CA GLY A 199 1.35 3.54 0.67
C GLY A 199 1.66 2.09 0.35
N TRP A 200 2.88 1.64 0.59
CA TRP A 200 3.38 0.32 0.15
C TRP A 200 2.72 -0.87 0.83
N PHE A 201 2.69 -0.84 2.16
CA PHE A 201 2.05 -1.82 3.03
C PHE A 201 1.88 -1.18 4.41
N THR A 202 0.83 -0.38 4.56
CA THR A 202 0.61 0.36 5.80
C THR A 202 -0.78 0.10 6.32
N LEU A 203 -0.88 -0.32 7.58
CA LEU A 203 -2.14 -0.39 8.30
C LEU A 203 -2.39 0.94 9.00
N ILE A 204 -3.58 1.51 8.78
CA ILE A 204 -4.02 2.77 9.38
C ILE A 204 -5.41 2.54 9.98
N SER A 205 -5.60 2.93 11.24
CA SER A 205 -6.93 2.86 11.87
C SER A 205 -7.92 3.76 11.13
N LYS A 206 -9.18 3.31 11.06
CA LYS A 206 -10.25 4.12 10.47
C LYS A 206 -10.44 5.44 11.23
N SER A 207 -10.36 5.41 12.57
CA SER A 207 -10.47 6.60 13.40
C SER A 207 -9.48 7.71 13.02
N LEU A 208 -8.25 7.35 12.66
CA LEU A 208 -7.26 8.30 12.17
C LEU A 208 -7.61 8.80 10.76
N LEU A 209 -7.97 7.90 9.84
CA LEU A 209 -8.36 8.29 8.48
C LEU A 209 -9.61 9.16 8.45
N ASP A 210 -10.55 8.96 9.37
CA ASP A 210 -11.73 9.83 9.50
C ASP A 210 -11.35 11.26 9.96
N LYS A 211 -10.29 11.40 10.74
CA LYS A 211 -9.77 12.69 11.18
C LYS A 211 -8.96 13.40 10.10
N THR A 212 -8.13 12.67 9.38
CA THR A 212 -7.23 13.27 8.38
C THR A 212 -7.91 13.48 7.04
N GLY A 213 -8.73 12.53 6.62
CA GLY A 213 -9.27 12.45 5.27
C GLY A 213 -8.19 12.24 4.21
N ILE A 214 -8.61 12.29 2.95
CA ILE A 214 -7.74 12.35 1.77
C ILE A 214 -8.31 13.44 0.85
N PRO A 215 -7.60 14.58 0.64
CA PRO A 215 -8.15 15.71 -0.09
C PRO A 215 -8.53 15.39 -1.53
N GLU A 216 -9.72 15.85 -1.96
CA GLU A 216 -10.16 15.76 -3.36
C GLU A 216 -9.24 16.56 -4.30
N SER A 217 -8.66 17.65 -3.79
CA SER A 217 -7.75 18.51 -4.55
C SER A 217 -6.43 17.84 -4.96
N PHE A 218 -6.10 16.68 -4.39
CA PHE A 218 -4.94 15.89 -4.83
C PHE A 218 -5.18 15.19 -6.16
N GLY A 219 -6.43 15.17 -6.66
CA GLY A 219 -6.76 14.43 -7.86
C GLY A 219 -6.72 12.92 -7.63
N HIS A 220 -6.01 12.21 -8.49
CA HIS A 220 -6.08 10.75 -8.55
C HIS A 220 -4.81 10.02 -8.09
N TYR A 221 -3.66 10.73 -7.98
CA TYR A 221 -2.37 10.10 -7.74
C TYR A 221 -1.44 10.94 -6.87
N GLY A 222 -0.92 10.31 -5.81
CA GLY A 222 0.26 10.72 -5.05
C GLY A 222 0.02 11.64 -3.84
N LEU A 223 0.95 11.58 -2.91
CA LEU A 223 1.07 12.37 -1.68
C LEU A 223 -0.04 12.16 -0.63
N GLU A 224 -1.00 11.27 -0.84
CA GLU A 224 -2.05 11.00 0.15
C GLU A 224 -1.50 10.34 1.42
N ASP A 225 -0.54 9.44 1.26
CA ASP A 225 0.19 8.83 2.37
C ASP A 225 1.00 9.87 3.15
N THR A 226 1.78 10.67 2.45
CA THR A 226 2.56 11.78 3.03
C THR A 226 1.65 12.78 3.73
N TYR A 227 0.49 13.10 3.15
CA TYR A 227 -0.50 14.00 3.74
C TYR A 227 -1.07 13.43 5.04
N VAL A 228 -1.53 12.17 5.03
CA VAL A 228 -2.08 11.52 6.22
C VAL A 228 -1.04 11.47 7.33
N MET A 229 0.24 11.17 7.01
CA MET A 229 1.32 11.20 8.00
C MET A 229 1.58 12.59 8.55
N ALA A 230 1.58 13.63 7.71
CA ALA A 230 1.75 15.00 8.15
C ALA A 230 0.59 15.45 9.07
N CYS A 231 -0.65 15.13 8.71
CA CYS A 231 -1.83 15.39 9.53
C CYS A 231 -1.76 14.65 10.88
N ALA A 232 -1.39 13.37 10.87
CA ALA A 232 -1.21 12.58 12.08
C ALA A 232 -0.15 13.23 13.01
N TYR A 233 0.97 13.68 12.44
CA TYR A 233 1.98 14.41 13.19
C TYR A 233 1.44 15.71 13.80
N MET A 234 0.71 16.51 13.03
CA MET A 234 0.08 17.75 13.51
C MET A 234 -0.92 17.49 14.64
N LEU A 235 -1.75 16.46 14.52
CA LEU A 235 -2.67 16.05 15.58
C LEU A 235 -1.91 15.63 16.85
N LYS A 236 -0.84 14.87 16.70
CA LYS A 236 0.03 14.49 17.84
C LYS A 236 0.62 15.73 18.53
N GLN A 237 1.06 16.73 17.77
CA GLN A 237 1.58 18.00 18.33
C GLN A 237 0.47 18.81 19.05
N LYS A 238 -0.79 18.68 18.62
CA LYS A 238 -1.95 19.28 19.30
C LYS A 238 -2.42 18.49 20.54
N GLY A 239 -1.72 17.40 20.90
CA GLY A 239 -2.01 16.60 22.10
C GLY A 239 -2.97 15.42 21.87
N HIS A 240 -3.29 15.07 20.61
CA HIS A 240 -4.04 13.85 20.31
C HIS A 240 -3.17 12.61 20.56
N SER A 241 -3.79 11.55 21.05
CA SER A 241 -3.13 10.26 21.27
C SER A 241 -3.01 9.49 19.94
N ILE A 242 -1.96 9.79 19.18
CA ILE A 242 -1.66 9.11 17.92
C ILE A 242 -0.34 8.37 18.06
N SER A 243 -0.34 7.10 17.72
CA SER A 243 0.85 6.27 17.77
C SER A 243 1.13 5.60 16.43
N GLN A 244 2.39 5.62 16.06
CA GLN A 244 2.89 4.91 14.90
C GLN A 244 3.91 3.87 15.34
N PHE A 245 3.79 2.69 14.77
CA PHE A 245 4.64 1.54 15.07
C PHE A 245 5.28 1.01 13.79
N VAL A 246 6.53 0.60 13.91
CA VAL A 246 7.20 -0.23 12.91
C VAL A 246 7.39 -1.64 13.48
N LEU A 247 7.17 -2.62 12.63
CA LEU A 247 7.46 -4.01 12.94
C LEU A 247 8.89 -4.33 12.50
N GLU A 248 9.85 -4.13 13.39
CA GLU A 248 11.26 -4.41 13.11
C GLU A 248 11.46 -5.89 12.78
N ASN A 249 12.29 -6.14 11.78
CA ASN A 249 12.57 -7.46 11.19
C ASN A 249 11.43 -8.07 10.35
N LEU A 250 10.27 -7.45 10.26
CA LEU A 250 9.23 -7.84 9.30
C LEU A 250 9.44 -7.11 7.98
N ILE A 251 10.27 -7.64 7.13
CA ILE A 251 10.72 -6.95 5.92
C ILE A 251 9.74 -7.16 4.78
N ILE A 252 9.42 -6.06 4.08
CA ILE A 252 8.75 -6.05 2.79
C ILE A 252 9.65 -5.41 1.74
N GLY A 253 9.41 -5.69 0.48
CA GLY A 253 10.17 -5.10 -0.62
C GLY A 253 9.34 -4.93 -1.87
N GLU A 254 9.80 -4.09 -2.79
CA GLU A 254 9.20 -3.99 -4.12
C GLU A 254 9.67 -5.13 -5.03
N ASN A 255 8.77 -5.65 -5.86
CA ASN A 255 9.10 -6.66 -6.85
C ASN A 255 9.77 -6.04 -8.09
N HIS A 256 11.03 -6.41 -8.33
CA HIS A 256 11.81 -5.88 -9.46
C HIS A 256 11.85 -6.76 -10.69
N LEU A 257 11.57 -8.04 -10.55
CA LEU A 257 11.86 -9.01 -11.60
C LEU A 257 11.12 -8.71 -12.90
N TYR A 258 9.90 -8.21 -12.82
CA TYR A 258 9.15 -7.82 -14.02
C TYR A 258 9.56 -6.46 -14.60
N ARG A 259 10.18 -5.61 -13.79
CA ARG A 259 10.63 -4.28 -14.22
C ARG A 259 11.93 -4.32 -15.02
N THR A 260 12.74 -5.35 -14.86
CA THR A 260 14.03 -5.50 -15.56
C THR A 260 13.94 -6.16 -16.93
N ASN A 261 12.84 -6.82 -17.26
CA ASN A 261 12.60 -7.42 -18.57
C ASN A 261 11.85 -6.46 -19.51
N ASN A 262 11.62 -6.81 -20.78
CA ASN A 262 11.07 -6.02 -21.89
C ASN A 262 9.86 -5.11 -21.58
N THR A 263 9.31 -5.14 -20.41
CA THR A 263 8.29 -4.25 -19.87
C THR A 263 8.82 -2.90 -19.38
N ILE A 264 10.13 -2.74 -19.19
CA ILE A 264 10.76 -1.51 -18.68
C ILE A 264 10.31 -0.28 -19.45
N LYS A 265 10.31 -0.34 -20.77
CA LYS A 265 9.94 0.82 -21.60
C LYS A 265 8.50 1.26 -21.39
N LYS A 266 7.58 0.31 -21.27
CA LYS A 266 6.15 0.57 -20.99
C LYS A 266 5.96 1.09 -19.57
N TYR A 267 6.67 0.53 -18.63
CA TYR A 267 6.62 0.96 -17.24
C TYR A 267 7.18 2.39 -17.07
N ILE A 268 8.28 2.73 -17.74
CA ILE A 268 8.84 4.08 -17.71
C ILE A 268 7.84 5.09 -18.27
N THR A 269 7.17 4.80 -19.38
CA THR A 269 6.15 5.66 -19.98
C THR A 269 4.98 5.88 -19.00
N SER A 270 4.48 4.83 -18.38
CA SER A 270 3.43 4.92 -17.36
C SER A 270 3.91 5.68 -16.12
N LYS A 271 5.15 5.49 -15.70
CA LYS A 271 5.75 6.21 -14.58
C LYS A 271 5.87 7.71 -14.85
N ASP A 272 6.24 8.11 -16.06
CA ASP A 272 6.32 9.51 -16.43
C ASP A 272 4.94 10.17 -16.47
N ARG A 273 3.92 9.48 -16.96
CA ARG A 273 2.52 9.94 -16.86
C ARG A 273 2.06 10.04 -15.41
N LYS A 274 2.36 9.06 -14.57
CA LYS A 274 2.09 9.16 -13.12
C LYS A 274 2.67 10.44 -12.51
N LYS A 275 3.86 10.86 -12.93
CA LYS A 275 4.47 12.13 -12.47
C LYS A 275 3.68 13.36 -12.87
N GLU A 276 3.00 13.35 -14.00
CA GLU A 276 2.16 14.48 -14.41
C GLU A 276 0.95 14.62 -13.46
N PHE A 277 0.34 13.50 -13.09
CA PHE A 277 -0.76 13.50 -12.11
C PHE A 277 -0.27 13.87 -10.70
N LEU A 278 0.95 13.48 -10.33
CA LEU A 278 1.56 13.86 -9.06
C LEU A 278 1.66 15.38 -8.87
N LYS A 279 1.93 16.13 -9.95
CA LYS A 279 2.02 17.60 -9.90
C LYS A 279 0.74 18.26 -9.38
N ILE A 280 -0.41 17.63 -9.54
CA ILE A 280 -1.70 18.13 -9.02
C ILE A 280 -1.70 18.07 -7.50
N ALA A 281 -1.27 16.94 -6.93
CA ALA A 281 -1.15 16.78 -5.50
C ALA A 281 -0.07 17.71 -4.92
N GLU A 282 1.10 17.79 -5.57
CA GLU A 282 2.18 18.70 -5.17
C GLU A 282 1.74 20.17 -5.11
N ALA A 283 0.98 20.63 -6.12
CA ALA A 283 0.49 22.01 -6.17
C ALA A 283 -0.52 22.35 -5.05
N ASN A 284 -1.21 21.35 -4.51
CA ASN A 284 -2.25 21.55 -3.48
C ASN A 284 -1.79 21.16 -2.07
N PHE A 285 -0.67 20.49 -1.92
CA PHE A 285 -0.24 19.86 -0.66
C PHE A 285 -0.16 20.84 0.50
N GLU A 286 0.60 21.93 0.35
CA GLU A 286 0.77 22.94 1.38
C GLU A 286 -0.55 23.66 1.72
N LYS A 287 -1.40 23.89 0.73
CA LYS A 287 -2.71 24.49 0.93
C LYS A 287 -3.59 23.60 1.81
N GLU A 288 -3.65 22.32 1.51
CA GLU A 288 -4.47 21.36 2.26
C GLU A 288 -3.95 21.16 3.69
N LEU A 289 -2.63 21.10 3.89
CA LEU A 289 -2.04 21.08 5.23
C LEU A 289 -2.39 22.33 6.02
N ASN A 290 -2.36 23.51 5.39
CA ASN A 290 -2.74 24.76 6.06
C ASN A 290 -4.23 24.80 6.42
N ILE A 291 -5.10 24.23 5.60
CA ILE A 291 -6.53 24.10 5.91
C ILE A 291 -6.71 23.17 7.10
N PHE A 292 -6.09 22.00 7.07
CA PHE A 292 -6.14 21.03 8.16
C PHE A 292 -5.63 21.60 9.49
N ASN A 293 -4.54 22.33 9.47
CA ASN A 293 -3.94 22.89 10.68
C ASN A 293 -4.82 23.96 11.37
N LYS A 294 -5.75 24.56 10.63
CA LYS A 294 -6.69 25.58 11.16
C LYS A 294 -7.96 24.96 11.77
N GLN A 295 -8.21 23.70 11.51
CA GLN A 295 -9.30 22.94 12.15
C GLN A 295 -8.88 22.48 13.55
#